data_2130f10fa89407fc46b38bbac571a04d
#
_entry.id   2130f10fa89407fc46b38bbac571a04d
#
_cell.length_a   1.000
_cell.length_b   1.000
_cell.length_c   1.000
_cell.angle_alpha   90.00
_cell.angle_beta   90.00
_cell.angle_gamma   90.00
#
_symmetry.space_group_name_H-M   'P 1'
#
loop_
_entity.id
_entity.type
_entity.pdbx_description
1 polymer ?
#
loop_
_entity_poly.entity_id
_entity_poly.type
_entity_poly.pdbx_seq_one_letter_code
_entity_poly.pdbx_strand_id
1 'polypeptide(L)'
;MPRFLIEVPHSSDALACTRVVHVFLTSGSHFLSNADWGCKDGVHKAWFIVDVDNKEDARAIVPPAFRSEAKIVGLTKFELEHIERFLERHK
;
A
#
# COMPACT_ATOMS: atom_id res chain seq x y z
N MET A 1 5.41 -15.47 -0.62
CA MET A 1 5.83 -14.37 0.28
C MET A 1 4.61 -13.64 0.84
N PRO A 2 4.69 -13.09 2.04
CA PRO A 2 3.61 -12.26 2.55
C PRO A 2 3.34 -11.07 1.64
N ARG A 3 2.09 -10.63 1.62
CA ARG A 3 1.67 -9.46 0.85
C ARG A 3 1.27 -8.33 1.78
N PHE A 4 1.63 -7.13 1.40
CA PHE A 4 1.27 -5.92 2.15
C PHE A 4 0.67 -4.87 1.23
N LEU A 5 -0.40 -4.24 1.72
CA LEU A 5 -0.93 -3.03 1.10
C LEU A 5 -0.24 -1.83 1.74
N ILE A 6 0.27 -0.94 0.92
CA ILE A 6 0.90 0.29 1.38
C ILE A 6 0.05 1.46 0.96
N GLU A 7 -0.29 2.32 1.92
CA GLU A 7 -1.07 3.53 1.72
C GLU A 7 -0.18 4.72 2.04
N VAL A 8 0.00 5.62 1.07
CA VAL A 8 0.85 6.79 1.22
C VAL A 8 0.02 8.05 1.02
N PRO A 9 -0.30 8.79 2.10
CA PRO A 9 -1.02 10.06 1.96
C PRO A 9 -0.08 11.15 1.45
N HIS A 10 -0.65 12.13 0.78
CA HIS A 10 0.11 13.28 0.30
C HIS A 10 -0.80 14.52 0.25
N SER A 11 -0.17 15.69 0.07
CA SER A 11 -0.86 16.96 0.02
C SER A 11 -1.89 17.05 -1.11
N SER A 12 -3.01 17.74 -0.87
CA SER A 12 -4.02 18.03 -1.88
C SER A 12 -3.61 19.17 -2.81
N ASP A 13 -2.52 19.89 -2.51
CA ASP A 13 -1.99 20.92 -3.40
C ASP A 13 -1.58 20.30 -4.73
N ALA A 14 -2.06 20.89 -5.85
CA ALA A 14 -1.87 20.30 -7.18
C ALA A 14 -0.40 20.07 -7.53
N LEU A 15 0.47 21.03 -7.22
CA LEU A 15 1.89 20.90 -7.51
C LEU A 15 2.56 19.85 -6.62
N ALA A 16 2.26 19.86 -5.33
CA ALA A 16 2.81 18.88 -4.40
C ALA A 16 2.35 17.46 -4.76
N CYS A 17 1.07 17.29 -5.07
CA CYS A 17 0.51 16.01 -5.51
C CYS A 17 1.24 15.50 -6.78
N THR A 18 1.40 16.37 -7.76
CA THR A 18 2.07 16.00 -9.02
C THR A 18 3.54 15.60 -8.78
N ARG A 19 4.22 16.26 -7.86
CA ARG A 19 5.60 15.91 -7.51
C ARG A 19 5.71 14.52 -6.88
N VAL A 20 4.78 14.16 -6.03
CA VAL A 20 4.75 12.81 -5.43
C VAL A 20 4.57 11.75 -6.51
N VAL A 21 3.64 11.97 -7.42
CA VAL A 21 3.43 11.05 -8.56
C VAL A 21 4.72 10.93 -9.37
N HIS A 22 5.37 12.05 -9.65
CA HIS A 22 6.63 12.06 -10.40
C HIS A 22 7.73 11.25 -9.71
N VAL A 23 7.88 11.40 -8.38
CA VAL A 23 8.86 10.62 -7.59
C VAL A 23 8.58 9.12 -7.73
N PHE A 24 7.32 8.70 -7.61
CA PHE A 24 6.95 7.30 -7.74
C PHE A 24 7.27 6.76 -9.14
N LEU A 25 6.90 7.50 -10.17
CA LEU A 25 7.08 7.05 -11.56
C LEU A 25 8.53 7.02 -12.01
N THR A 26 9.38 7.86 -11.43
CA THR A 26 10.80 7.96 -11.81
C THR A 26 11.74 7.18 -10.90
N SER A 27 11.23 6.52 -9.86
CA SER A 27 12.05 5.82 -8.87
C SER A 27 12.76 4.58 -9.40
N GLY A 28 12.28 4.01 -10.51
CA GLY A 28 12.75 2.74 -11.03
C GLY A 28 12.18 1.52 -10.32
N SER A 29 11.38 1.72 -9.28
CA SER A 29 10.70 0.62 -8.58
C SER A 29 9.47 0.16 -9.34
N HIS A 30 9.41 -1.13 -9.61
CA HIS A 30 8.24 -1.75 -10.22
C HIS A 30 6.99 -1.58 -9.36
N PHE A 31 7.12 -1.68 -8.04
CA PHE A 31 6.01 -1.49 -7.12
C PHE A 31 5.46 -0.08 -7.17
N LEU A 32 6.34 0.92 -7.12
CA LEU A 32 5.94 2.33 -7.10
C LEU A 32 5.34 2.77 -8.44
N SER A 33 5.88 2.30 -9.55
CA SER A 33 5.38 2.67 -10.88
C SER A 33 3.99 2.10 -11.17
N ASN A 34 3.59 1.06 -10.44
CA ASN A 34 2.27 0.44 -10.57
C ASN A 34 1.29 0.86 -9.47
N ALA A 35 1.60 1.92 -8.72
CA ALA A 35 0.71 2.43 -7.69
C ALA A 35 -0.58 2.97 -8.28
N ASP A 36 -1.66 2.81 -7.54
CA ASP A 36 -2.96 3.41 -7.85
C ASP A 36 -3.13 4.70 -7.04
N TRP A 37 -3.80 5.67 -7.62
CA TRP A 37 -3.94 7.01 -7.05
C TRP A 37 -5.41 7.42 -6.97
N GLY A 38 -5.81 7.98 -5.83
CA GLY A 38 -7.17 8.45 -5.62
C GLY A 38 -7.36 9.95 -5.86
N CYS A 39 -6.33 10.66 -6.33
CA CYS A 39 -6.35 12.12 -6.41
C CYS A 39 -7.50 12.67 -7.25
N LYS A 40 -7.83 12.02 -8.35
CA LYS A 40 -8.93 12.47 -9.23
C LYS A 40 -10.30 12.31 -8.60
N ASP A 41 -10.40 11.48 -7.56
CA ASP A 41 -11.63 11.27 -6.80
C ASP A 41 -11.60 12.02 -5.46
N GLY A 42 -10.66 12.94 -5.30
CA GLY A 42 -10.54 13.74 -4.09
C GLY A 42 -9.87 13.06 -2.91
N VAL A 43 -9.33 11.87 -3.11
CA VAL A 43 -8.63 11.11 -2.07
C VAL A 43 -7.13 11.15 -2.38
N HIS A 44 -6.40 12.01 -1.70
CA HIS A 44 -4.97 12.24 -1.97
C HIS A 44 -4.10 11.21 -1.29
N LYS A 45 -4.13 9.99 -1.82
CA LYS A 45 -3.35 8.84 -1.38
C LYS A 45 -2.91 8.02 -2.57
N ALA A 46 -1.79 7.33 -2.39
CA ALA A 46 -1.34 6.30 -3.31
C ALA A 46 -1.46 4.94 -2.62
N TRP A 47 -1.82 3.91 -3.36
CA TRP A 47 -1.89 2.53 -2.87
C TRP A 47 -1.12 1.62 -3.79
N PHE A 48 -0.35 0.72 -3.20
CA PHE A 48 0.30 -0.34 -3.97
C PHE A 48 0.52 -1.56 -3.09
N ILE A 49 0.66 -2.71 -3.72
CA ILE A 49 0.83 -3.99 -3.04
C ILE A 49 2.24 -4.50 -3.31
N VAL A 50 2.89 -5.00 -2.26
CA VAL A 50 4.23 -5.57 -2.35
C VAL A 50 4.26 -6.97 -1.75
N ASP A 51 5.12 -7.82 -2.30
CA ASP A 51 5.40 -9.16 -1.79
C ASP A 51 6.82 -9.14 -1.20
N VAL A 52 6.90 -9.05 0.11
CA VAL A 52 8.17 -8.99 0.85
C VAL A 52 8.03 -9.73 2.18
N ASP A 53 9.15 -9.97 2.85
CA ASP A 53 9.18 -10.84 4.04
C ASP A 53 8.46 -10.26 5.26
N ASN A 54 8.50 -8.94 5.43
CA ASN A 54 7.97 -8.30 6.64
C ASN A 54 7.60 -6.84 6.38
N LYS A 55 6.98 -6.21 7.38
CA LYS A 55 6.55 -4.80 7.28
C LYS A 55 7.72 -3.82 7.14
N GLU A 56 8.86 -4.13 7.73
CA GLU A 56 10.04 -3.26 7.64
C GLU A 56 10.53 -3.21 6.20
N ASP A 57 10.60 -4.35 5.53
CA ASP A 57 10.97 -4.43 4.13
C ASP A 57 9.95 -3.70 3.25
N ALA A 58 8.66 -3.83 3.56
CA ALA A 58 7.61 -3.12 2.84
C ALA A 58 7.78 -1.59 2.99
N ARG A 59 8.04 -1.12 4.21
CA ARG A 59 8.23 0.32 4.45
C ARG A 59 9.47 0.86 3.74
N ALA A 60 10.51 0.05 3.60
CA ALA A 60 11.74 0.44 2.91
C ALA A 60 11.54 0.70 1.41
N ILE A 61 10.46 0.17 0.81
CA ILE A 61 10.12 0.44 -0.59
C ILE A 61 9.57 1.85 -0.76
N VAL A 62 8.90 2.39 0.27
CA VAL A 62 8.36 3.74 0.23
C VAL A 62 9.52 4.74 0.15
N PRO A 63 9.47 5.75 -0.74
CA PRO A 63 10.52 6.77 -0.78
C PRO A 63 10.71 7.42 0.59
N PRO A 64 11.95 7.71 1.01
CA PRO A 64 12.24 8.17 2.37
C PRO A 64 11.39 9.34 2.85
N ALA A 65 11.09 10.30 1.97
CA ALA A 65 10.30 11.47 2.32
C ALA A 65 8.87 11.14 2.78
N PHE A 66 8.35 9.97 2.43
CA PHE A 66 6.96 9.59 2.71
C PHE A 66 6.85 8.40 3.66
N ARG A 67 7.96 7.84 4.12
CA ARG A 67 7.97 6.62 4.95
C ARG A 67 7.25 6.76 6.26
N SER A 68 7.45 7.86 6.96
CA SER A 68 6.88 8.05 8.29
C SER A 68 5.35 8.10 8.27
N GLU A 69 4.77 8.54 7.16
CA GLU A 69 3.32 8.67 7.01
C GLU A 69 2.67 7.47 6.34
N ALA A 70 3.47 6.56 5.78
CA ALA A 70 2.95 5.38 5.10
C ALA A 70 2.31 4.41 6.08
N LYS A 71 1.14 3.90 5.71
CA LYS A 71 0.45 2.87 6.46
C LYS A 71 0.68 1.53 5.77
N ILE A 72 1.15 0.55 6.53
CA ILE A 72 1.45 -0.78 6.01
C ILE A 72 0.46 -1.77 6.60
N VAL A 73 -0.28 -2.48 5.73
CA VAL A 73 -1.29 -3.44 6.15
C VAL A 73 -0.94 -4.81 5.59
N GLY A 74 -0.72 -5.78 6.48
CA GLY A 74 -0.54 -7.17 6.09
C GLY A 74 -1.84 -7.72 5.53
N LEU A 75 -1.77 -8.36 4.38
CA LEU A 75 -2.93 -8.89 3.69
C LEU A 75 -2.96 -10.41 3.81
N THR A 76 -4.15 -10.95 3.94
CA THR A 76 -4.36 -12.39 3.93
C THR A 76 -5.63 -12.72 3.16
N LYS A 77 -5.73 -13.95 2.72
CA LYS A 77 -6.95 -14.47 2.10
C LYS A 77 -7.51 -15.57 2.99
N PHE A 78 -8.81 -15.59 3.10
CA PHE A 78 -9.49 -16.65 3.85
C PHE A 78 -10.09 -17.67 2.89
N GLU A 79 -10.07 -18.93 3.30
CA GLU A 79 -10.74 -20.00 2.57
C GLU A 79 -12.05 -20.30 3.28
N LEU A 80 -13.12 -20.50 2.51
CA LEU A 80 -14.46 -20.77 3.04
C LEU A 80 -14.46 -21.94 4.01
N GLU A 81 -13.78 -23.01 3.67
CA GLU A 81 -13.71 -24.21 4.50
C GLU A 81 -13.15 -23.93 5.89
N HIS A 82 -12.08 -23.11 5.97
CA HIS A 82 -11.50 -22.75 7.25
C HIS A 82 -12.43 -21.90 8.10
N ILE A 83 -13.15 -20.98 7.47
CA ILE A 83 -14.11 -20.11 8.16
C ILE A 83 -15.29 -20.92 8.66
N GLU A 84 -15.81 -21.83 7.86
CA GLU A 84 -16.91 -22.68 8.26
C GLU A 84 -16.56 -23.56 9.46
N ARG A 85 -15.35 -24.12 9.47
CA ARG A 85 -14.86 -24.92 10.61
C ARG A 85 -14.75 -24.08 11.88
N PHE A 86 -14.27 -22.85 11.77
CA PHE A 86 -14.19 -21.94 12.91
C PHE A 86 -15.58 -21.65 13.48
N LEU A 87 -16.54 -21.33 12.62
CA LEU A 87 -17.91 -21.02 13.03
C LEU A 87 -18.59 -22.22 13.70
N GLU A 88 -18.32 -23.44 13.24
CA GLU A 88 -18.87 -24.65 13.89
C GLU A 88 -18.37 -24.83 15.31
N ARG A 89 -17.08 -24.52 15.57
CA ARG A 89 -16.50 -24.64 16.91
C ARG A 89 -17.03 -23.59 17.89
N HIS A 90 -17.53 -22.48 17.36
CA HIS A 90 -17.94 -21.32 18.16
C HIS A 90 -19.43 -21.02 18.09
N LYS A 91 -20.23 -22.04 17.83
CA LYS A 91 -21.70 -21.93 17.87
C LYS A 91 -22.19 -21.60 19.26
#